data_9dc4a1b9f5216989fc32c42db9a49829
#
_entry.id   9dc4a1b9f5216989fc32c42db9a49829
#
_cell.length_a   1.000
_cell.length_b   1.000
_cell.length_c   1.000
_cell.angle_alpha   90.00
_cell.angle_beta   90.00
_cell.angle_gamma   90.00
#
_symmetry.space_group_name_H-M   'P 1'
#
loop_
_entity.id
_entity.type
_entity.pdbx_description
1 polymer ?
#
loop_
_entity_poly.entity_id
_entity_poly.type
_entity_poly.pdbx_seq_one_letter_code
_entity_poly.pdbx_strand_id
1 'polypeptide(L)'
;MEDFYIDEQKHYGRPVRSTGPESHADPIDRIAEELACYDLLDDLGVLYTRVDHSRADTIEACHRVEQVLGWPICKNLFLCNRQKTQFYLLMLEGDKVFKTKDLSKQLEVSRLSFAGPEDLQEILGLQPGSVTVLALKNDKQNTVQLVMDKPIYEAPYVSCHPCISTSTVNFAMADLLEKVLPALNHTPIVVDLPAEE
;
A
#
# COMPACT_ATOMS: atom_id res chain seq x y z
N MET A 1 10.62 21.12 15.36
CA MET A 1 9.75 20.41 14.38
C MET A 1 10.59 20.29 13.13
N GLU A 2 10.97 19.08 12.74
CA GLU A 2 11.57 18.88 11.42
C GLU A 2 10.51 19.23 10.39
N ASP A 3 10.86 20.10 9.43
CA ASP A 3 9.95 20.49 8.37
C ASP A 3 9.62 19.23 7.53
N PHE A 4 8.33 18.94 7.35
CA PHE A 4 7.88 17.85 6.49
C PHE A 4 8.37 18.09 5.06
N TYR A 5 9.31 17.25 4.63
CA TYR A 5 9.82 17.28 3.27
C TYR A 5 8.86 16.54 2.31
N ILE A 6 8.69 17.09 1.14
CA ILE A 6 8.03 16.44 0.01
C ILE A 6 8.75 16.86 -1.28
N ASP A 7 9.07 15.88 -2.10
CA ASP A 7 9.53 16.16 -3.47
C ASP A 7 8.31 16.58 -4.29
N GLU A 8 8.28 17.84 -4.71
CA GLU A 8 7.17 18.38 -5.50
C GLU A 8 7.17 17.88 -6.96
N GLN A 9 8.17 17.08 -7.34
CA GLN A 9 8.26 16.47 -8.65
C GLN A 9 7.78 15.02 -8.62
N LYS A 10 6.93 14.68 -9.59
CA LYS A 10 6.61 13.26 -9.86
C LYS A 10 7.75 12.61 -10.61
N HIS A 11 8.20 11.48 -10.11
CA HIS A 11 9.14 10.62 -10.82
C HIS A 11 8.39 9.50 -11.52
N TYR A 12 8.91 9.08 -12.67
CA TYR A 12 8.34 7.97 -13.44
C TYR A 12 9.25 6.77 -13.35
N GLY A 13 8.68 5.64 -12.96
CA GLY A 13 9.40 4.38 -12.84
C GLY A 13 10.41 4.33 -11.67
N ARG A 14 11.25 3.32 -11.72
CA ARG A 14 12.25 3.03 -10.70
C ARG A 14 13.27 4.16 -10.52
N PRO A 15 13.73 4.42 -9.29
CA PRO A 15 14.89 5.28 -9.05
C PRO A 15 16.12 4.75 -9.76
N VAL A 16 16.80 5.62 -10.52
CA VAL A 16 17.99 5.23 -11.28
C VAL A 16 19.15 5.04 -10.30
N ARG A 17 19.66 3.81 -10.17
CA ARG A 17 20.96 3.58 -9.50
C ARG A 17 22.08 4.14 -10.38
N SER A 18 22.80 5.10 -9.84
CA SER A 18 24.00 5.60 -10.48
C SER A 18 25.07 4.51 -10.56
N THR A 19 25.48 4.15 -11.77
CA THR A 19 26.61 3.24 -12.02
C THR A 19 27.79 3.92 -12.72
N GLY A 20 27.78 5.26 -12.88
CA GLY A 20 28.81 6.00 -13.60
C GLY A 20 29.11 7.38 -13.03
N PRO A 21 30.27 7.98 -13.37
CA PRO A 21 30.74 9.24 -12.80
C PRO A 21 29.89 10.48 -13.17
N GLU A 22 28.92 10.36 -14.07
CA GLU A 22 28.04 11.46 -14.50
C GLU A 22 26.56 11.20 -14.16
N SER A 23 26.23 10.10 -13.51
CA SER A 23 24.83 9.82 -13.17
C SER A 23 24.47 10.51 -11.86
N HIS A 24 23.38 11.26 -11.85
CA HIS A 24 22.79 11.74 -10.61
C HIS A 24 22.32 10.52 -9.81
N ALA A 25 23.08 10.14 -8.77
CA ALA A 25 22.68 9.11 -7.83
C ALA A 25 21.33 9.50 -7.24
N ASP A 26 20.43 8.51 -7.06
CA ASP A 26 19.26 8.71 -6.21
C ASP A 26 19.80 9.17 -4.83
N PRO A 27 19.47 10.38 -4.37
CA PRO A 27 19.99 10.91 -3.10
C PRO A 27 19.43 10.18 -1.88
N ILE A 28 18.46 9.28 -2.08
CA ILE A 28 17.77 8.55 -1.02
C ILE A 28 18.35 7.15 -0.93
N ASP A 29 18.79 6.78 0.28
CA ASP A 29 19.20 5.40 0.60
C ASP A 29 17.92 4.54 0.72
N ARG A 30 17.70 3.68 -0.28
CA ARG A 30 16.46 2.89 -0.38
C ARG A 30 16.65 1.49 0.17
N ILE A 31 15.68 1.07 0.98
CA ILE A 31 15.67 -0.29 1.54
C ILE A 31 15.35 -1.34 0.46
N ALA A 32 15.78 -2.58 0.70
CA ALA A 32 15.61 -3.68 -0.25
C ALA A 32 14.13 -3.97 -0.55
N GLU A 33 13.26 -3.87 0.45
CA GLU A 33 11.82 -4.10 0.33
C GLU A 33 11.14 -3.08 -0.59
N GLU A 34 11.57 -1.82 -0.53
CA GLU A 34 11.12 -0.74 -1.41
C GLU A 34 11.55 -1.02 -2.85
N LEU A 35 12.84 -1.31 -3.05
CA LEU A 35 13.38 -1.62 -4.38
C LEU A 35 12.69 -2.83 -5.01
N ALA A 36 12.39 -3.86 -4.22
CA ALA A 36 11.66 -5.03 -4.69
C ALA A 36 10.21 -4.72 -5.13
N CYS A 37 9.59 -3.65 -4.62
CA CYS A 37 8.30 -3.19 -5.15
C CYS A 37 8.44 -2.57 -6.54
N TYR A 38 9.48 -1.77 -6.77
CA TYR A 38 9.75 -1.21 -8.09
C TYR A 38 10.12 -2.29 -9.11
N ASP A 39 10.95 -3.26 -8.71
CA ASP A 39 11.29 -4.42 -9.55
C ASP A 39 10.02 -5.17 -9.97
N LEU A 40 9.12 -5.44 -9.03
CA LEU A 40 7.84 -6.11 -9.32
C LEU A 40 7.01 -5.33 -10.35
N LEU A 41 6.86 -4.03 -10.17
CA LEU A 41 6.07 -3.19 -11.08
C LEU A 41 6.71 -3.12 -12.48
N ASP A 42 8.03 -2.96 -12.55
CA ASP A 42 8.79 -2.91 -13.80
C ASP A 42 8.74 -4.24 -14.56
N ASP A 43 8.93 -5.38 -13.86
CA ASP A 43 8.87 -6.73 -14.44
C ASP A 43 7.49 -7.05 -15.03
N LEU A 44 6.43 -6.50 -14.44
CA LEU A 44 5.06 -6.67 -14.93
C LEU A 44 4.66 -5.62 -15.98
N GLY A 45 5.56 -4.71 -16.34
CA GLY A 45 5.27 -3.64 -17.30
C GLY A 45 4.18 -2.68 -16.80
N VAL A 46 4.12 -2.42 -15.50
CA VAL A 46 3.21 -1.45 -14.88
C VAL A 46 3.84 -0.07 -14.95
N LEU A 47 3.13 0.88 -15.53
CA LEU A 47 3.54 2.28 -15.54
C LEU A 47 3.09 2.96 -14.25
N TYR A 48 4.02 3.55 -13.51
CA TYR A 48 3.72 4.21 -12.25
C TYR A 48 4.45 5.55 -12.10
N THR A 49 3.88 6.43 -11.31
CA THR A 49 4.53 7.63 -10.80
C THR A 49 4.91 7.43 -9.34
N ARG A 50 5.94 8.14 -8.89
CA ARG A 50 6.45 8.07 -7.53
C ARG A 50 6.69 9.48 -6.98
N VAL A 51 6.40 9.67 -5.70
CA VAL A 51 6.72 10.87 -4.93
C VAL A 51 7.43 10.46 -3.66
N ASP A 52 8.58 11.08 -3.39
CA ASP A 52 9.34 10.87 -2.16
C ASP A 52 9.01 11.97 -1.15
N HIS A 53 8.91 11.61 0.11
CA HIS A 53 8.48 12.51 1.18
C HIS A 53 8.98 12.04 2.55
N SER A 54 8.95 12.91 3.56
CA SER A 54 9.10 12.50 4.96
C SER A 54 7.95 11.56 5.36
N ARG A 55 8.11 10.83 6.45
CA ARG A 55 7.03 9.96 6.95
C ARG A 55 5.70 10.71 7.02
N ALA A 56 4.72 10.22 6.28
CA ALA A 56 3.38 10.78 6.23
C ALA A 56 2.50 10.16 7.34
N ASP A 57 2.81 10.47 8.59
CA ASP A 57 2.13 9.89 9.76
C ASP A 57 0.86 10.69 10.16
N THR A 58 0.56 11.79 9.47
CA THR A 58 -0.64 12.61 9.71
C THR A 58 -1.50 12.73 8.45
N ILE A 59 -2.79 13.01 8.63
CA ILE A 59 -3.73 13.23 7.51
C ILE A 59 -3.27 14.42 6.66
N GLU A 60 -2.80 15.52 7.27
CA GLU A 60 -2.30 16.68 6.54
C GLU A 60 -1.06 16.32 5.69
N ALA A 61 -0.16 15.48 6.20
CA ALA A 61 0.99 15.02 5.46
C ALA A 61 0.56 14.16 4.25
N CYS A 62 -0.39 13.25 4.45
CA CYS A 62 -0.96 12.45 3.36
C CYS A 62 -1.60 13.34 2.28
N HIS A 63 -2.43 14.31 2.66
CA HIS A 63 -3.06 15.24 1.72
C HIS A 63 -2.05 16.04 0.89
N ARG A 64 -0.91 16.44 1.47
CA ARG A 64 0.16 17.10 0.70
C ARG A 64 0.75 16.20 -0.37
N VAL A 65 0.99 14.93 -0.04
CA VAL A 65 1.46 13.92 -1.00
C VAL A 65 0.43 13.69 -2.11
N GLU A 66 -0.84 13.57 -1.74
CA GLU A 66 -1.97 13.41 -2.67
C GLU A 66 -2.08 14.56 -3.67
N GLN A 67 -1.85 15.80 -3.21
CA GLN A 67 -1.85 16.97 -4.10
C GLN A 67 -0.77 16.87 -5.17
N VAL A 68 0.43 16.38 -4.82
CA VAL A 68 1.51 16.17 -5.79
C VAL A 68 1.20 14.98 -6.71
N LEU A 69 0.72 13.86 -6.16
CA LEU A 69 0.34 12.68 -6.95
C LEU A 69 -0.86 12.95 -7.87
N GLY A 70 -1.78 13.82 -7.43
CA GLY A 70 -3.06 14.08 -8.10
C GLY A 70 -4.09 12.97 -7.90
N TRP A 71 -3.88 12.09 -6.91
CA TRP A 71 -4.78 10.99 -6.55
C TRP A 71 -4.69 10.65 -5.06
N PRO A 72 -5.82 10.29 -4.39
CA PRO A 72 -5.82 9.91 -2.98
C PRO A 72 -4.97 8.70 -2.68
N ILE A 73 -4.37 8.66 -1.50
CA ILE A 73 -3.66 7.50 -0.97
C ILE A 73 -4.66 6.59 -0.27
N CYS A 74 -4.67 5.31 -0.61
CA CYS A 74 -5.52 4.35 0.08
C CYS A 74 -4.94 4.00 1.47
N LYS A 75 -5.84 3.87 2.45
CA LYS A 75 -5.52 3.32 3.77
C LYS A 75 -5.47 1.81 3.67
N ASN A 76 -4.42 1.21 4.21
CA ASN A 76 -4.26 -0.23 4.26
C ASN A 76 -4.24 -0.67 5.73
N LEU A 77 -5.11 -1.62 6.08
CA LEU A 77 -5.24 -2.13 7.44
C LEU A 77 -4.95 -3.62 7.45
N PHE A 78 -4.08 -4.06 8.36
CA PHE A 78 -3.77 -5.47 8.54
C PHE A 78 -4.52 -6.02 9.74
N LEU A 79 -5.37 -7.03 9.49
CA LEU A 79 -6.34 -7.55 10.44
C LEU A 79 -6.18 -9.06 10.58
N CYS A 80 -6.65 -9.60 11.70
CA CYS A 80 -6.66 -11.05 11.94
C CYS A 80 -7.90 -11.49 12.72
N ASN A 81 -8.22 -12.78 12.65
CA ASN A 81 -9.17 -13.39 13.57
C ASN A 81 -8.53 -13.57 14.96
N ARG A 82 -9.35 -13.89 15.96
CA ARG A 82 -8.89 -14.04 17.36
C ARG A 82 -7.78 -15.08 17.53
N GLN A 83 -7.81 -16.15 16.74
CA GLN A 83 -6.86 -17.26 16.80
C GLN A 83 -5.58 -16.99 16.01
N LYS A 84 -5.50 -15.87 15.27
CA LYS A 84 -4.40 -15.55 14.37
C LYS A 84 -4.10 -16.64 13.33
N THR A 85 -5.15 -17.31 12.86
CA THR A 85 -5.07 -18.34 11.81
C THR A 85 -5.50 -17.84 10.45
N GLN A 86 -6.13 -16.66 10.39
CA GLN A 86 -6.55 -15.98 9.16
C GLN A 86 -6.22 -14.51 9.27
N PHE A 87 -5.61 -14.00 8.22
CA PHE A 87 -5.20 -12.61 8.11
C PHE A 87 -5.89 -11.94 6.93
N TYR A 88 -6.11 -10.64 7.05
CA TYR A 88 -6.79 -9.84 6.05
C TYR A 88 -6.03 -8.54 5.83
N LEU A 89 -5.81 -8.18 4.57
CA LEU A 89 -5.34 -6.86 4.19
C LEU A 89 -6.53 -6.11 3.60
N LEU A 90 -7.01 -5.09 4.32
CA LEU A 90 -8.12 -4.25 3.86
C LEU A 90 -7.61 -2.96 3.26
N MET A 91 -8.03 -2.66 2.02
CA MET A 91 -7.82 -1.38 1.35
C MET A 91 -9.11 -0.57 1.39
N LEU A 92 -9.03 0.68 1.87
CA LEU A 92 -10.17 1.62 1.92
C LEU A 92 -9.69 3.07 1.72
N GLU A 93 -10.62 4.00 1.53
CA GLU A 93 -10.31 5.43 1.41
C GLU A 93 -9.61 5.96 2.66
N GLY A 94 -8.65 6.88 2.47
CA GLY A 94 -7.79 7.40 3.54
C GLY A 94 -8.56 7.95 4.73
N ASP A 95 -9.58 8.75 4.47
CA ASP A 95 -10.38 9.44 5.49
C ASP A 95 -11.55 8.60 6.02
N LYS A 96 -11.82 7.45 5.40
CA LYS A 96 -12.97 6.62 5.80
C LYS A 96 -12.80 6.08 7.21
N VAL A 97 -13.79 6.30 8.08
CA VAL A 97 -13.85 5.70 9.41
C VAL A 97 -14.12 4.21 9.28
N PHE A 98 -13.34 3.40 9.98
CA PHE A 98 -13.40 1.95 9.89
C PHE A 98 -13.79 1.30 11.22
N LYS A 99 -14.76 0.39 11.15
CA LYS A 99 -15.16 -0.47 12.28
C LYS A 99 -15.00 -1.94 11.91
N THR A 100 -14.21 -2.67 12.67
CA THR A 100 -13.99 -4.11 12.44
C THR A 100 -15.27 -4.94 12.42
N LYS A 101 -16.31 -4.48 13.15
CA LYS A 101 -17.63 -5.11 13.19
C LYS A 101 -18.29 -5.16 11.81
N ASP A 102 -18.21 -4.07 11.05
CA ASP A 102 -18.88 -3.98 9.75
C ASP A 102 -18.22 -4.89 8.73
N LEU A 103 -16.88 -4.92 8.72
CA LEU A 103 -16.13 -5.85 7.89
C LEU A 103 -16.42 -7.31 8.26
N SER A 104 -16.35 -7.65 9.56
CA SER A 104 -16.61 -9.02 10.02
C SER A 104 -17.99 -9.51 9.60
N LYS A 105 -19.00 -8.60 9.63
CA LYS A 105 -20.37 -8.92 9.21
C LYS A 105 -20.45 -9.20 7.70
N GLN A 106 -19.78 -8.38 6.87
CA GLN A 106 -19.82 -8.57 5.41
C GLN A 106 -19.04 -9.81 4.96
N LEU A 107 -17.94 -10.13 5.63
CA LEU A 107 -17.17 -11.34 5.36
C LEU A 107 -17.78 -12.61 5.99
N GLU A 108 -18.82 -12.48 6.81
CA GLU A 108 -19.47 -13.59 7.56
C GLU A 108 -18.47 -14.35 8.45
N VAL A 109 -17.51 -13.62 9.03
CA VAL A 109 -16.48 -14.19 9.91
C VAL A 109 -16.63 -13.71 11.35
N SER A 110 -15.98 -14.40 12.27
CA SER A 110 -15.88 -13.95 13.65
C SER A 110 -15.21 -12.58 13.74
N ARG A 111 -15.46 -11.84 14.83
CA ARG A 111 -14.93 -10.49 15.03
C ARG A 111 -13.43 -10.44 14.76
N LEU A 112 -13.04 -9.57 13.82
CA LEU A 112 -11.67 -9.25 13.50
C LEU A 112 -11.09 -8.22 14.47
N SER A 113 -9.77 -8.23 14.59
CA SER A 113 -8.97 -7.23 15.29
C SER A 113 -7.77 -6.83 14.45
N PHE A 114 -7.11 -5.73 14.80
CA PHE A 114 -5.84 -5.38 14.17
C PHE A 114 -4.79 -6.44 14.52
N ALA A 115 -4.04 -6.88 13.51
CA ALA A 115 -2.88 -7.74 13.70
C ALA A 115 -1.73 -6.97 14.36
N GLY A 116 -0.93 -7.64 15.15
CA GLY A 116 0.18 -7.02 15.86
C GLY A 116 1.40 -6.72 14.97
N PRO A 117 2.35 -5.92 15.47
CA PRO A 117 3.60 -5.65 14.75
C PRO A 117 4.40 -6.92 14.43
N GLU A 118 4.35 -7.92 15.31
CA GLU A 118 5.02 -9.21 15.13
C GLU A 118 4.43 -9.98 13.94
N ASP A 119 3.08 -10.06 13.86
CA ASP A 119 2.37 -10.70 12.76
C ASP A 119 2.66 -9.97 11.44
N LEU A 120 2.69 -8.64 11.46
CA LEU A 120 2.98 -7.80 10.30
C LEU A 120 4.40 -8.05 9.77
N GLN A 121 5.39 -8.11 10.67
CA GLN A 121 6.77 -8.39 10.32
C GLN A 121 6.96 -9.81 9.80
N GLU A 122 6.35 -10.81 10.46
CA GLU A 122 6.49 -12.23 10.09
C GLU A 122 5.87 -12.54 8.73
N ILE A 123 4.66 -12.00 8.47
CA ILE A 123 3.86 -12.37 7.29
C ILE A 123 4.19 -11.47 6.08
N LEU A 124 4.29 -10.16 6.30
CA LEU A 124 4.45 -9.18 5.23
C LEU A 124 5.84 -8.51 5.19
N GLY A 125 6.70 -8.78 6.19
CA GLY A 125 8.04 -8.18 6.26
C GLY A 125 8.02 -6.66 6.50
N LEU A 126 6.93 -6.13 7.09
CA LEU A 126 6.71 -4.70 7.24
C LEU A 126 6.81 -4.23 8.69
N GLN A 127 7.09 -2.94 8.84
CA GLN A 127 6.94 -2.21 10.08
C GLN A 127 5.58 -1.48 10.15
N PRO A 128 5.04 -1.20 11.35
CA PRO A 128 3.86 -0.36 11.49
C PRO A 128 4.00 0.98 10.75
N GLY A 129 2.93 1.40 10.08
CA GLY A 129 2.90 2.62 9.26
C GLY A 129 3.29 2.42 7.79
N SER A 130 3.72 1.20 7.38
CA SER A 130 4.06 0.91 5.97
C SER A 130 3.21 -0.18 5.33
N VAL A 131 2.04 -0.50 5.91
CA VAL A 131 1.12 -1.52 5.38
C VAL A 131 0.69 -1.15 3.97
N THR A 132 0.83 -2.09 3.05
CA THR A 132 0.57 -1.87 1.61
C THR A 132 0.17 -3.16 0.91
N VAL A 133 -0.63 -3.05 -0.14
CA VAL A 133 -0.99 -4.17 -1.02
C VAL A 133 0.25 -4.77 -1.71
N LEU A 134 1.28 -3.99 -1.99
CA LEU A 134 2.53 -4.47 -2.61
C LEU A 134 3.31 -5.43 -1.70
N ALA A 135 3.07 -5.42 -0.39
CA ALA A 135 3.69 -6.36 0.55
C ALA A 135 3.15 -7.80 0.41
N LEU A 136 2.04 -8.00 -0.27
CA LEU A 136 1.54 -9.35 -0.59
C LEU A 136 2.55 -10.18 -1.40
N LYS A 137 3.56 -9.54 -2.01
CA LYS A 137 4.72 -10.23 -2.60
C LYS A 137 5.48 -11.13 -1.60
N ASN A 138 5.36 -10.86 -0.31
CA ASN A 138 6.00 -11.61 0.77
C ASN A 138 5.11 -12.74 1.31
N ASP A 139 3.79 -12.71 1.09
CA ASP A 139 2.86 -13.77 1.49
C ASP A 139 2.91 -14.97 0.52
N LYS A 140 4.01 -15.73 0.59
CA LYS A 140 4.25 -16.88 -0.29
C LYS A 140 3.29 -18.05 -0.07
N GLN A 141 2.59 -18.08 1.05
CA GLN A 141 1.68 -19.15 1.44
C GLN A 141 0.20 -18.79 1.21
N ASN A 142 -0.09 -17.58 0.69
CA ASN A 142 -1.44 -17.06 0.55
C ASN A 142 -2.26 -17.14 1.85
N THR A 143 -1.67 -16.72 2.95
CA THR A 143 -2.32 -16.69 4.26
C THR A 143 -3.13 -15.43 4.49
N VAL A 144 -2.91 -14.41 3.66
CA VAL A 144 -3.58 -13.11 3.75
C VAL A 144 -4.67 -13.01 2.70
N GLN A 145 -5.91 -12.84 3.15
CA GLN A 145 -7.02 -12.51 2.25
C GLN A 145 -7.02 -11.00 1.98
N LEU A 146 -6.85 -10.63 0.70
CA LEU A 146 -7.04 -9.24 0.29
C LEU A 146 -8.53 -8.89 0.27
N VAL A 147 -8.88 -7.75 0.87
CA VAL A 147 -10.23 -7.19 0.88
C VAL A 147 -10.14 -5.76 0.37
N MET A 148 -11.00 -5.38 -0.53
CA MET A 148 -11.07 -4.03 -1.08
C MET A 148 -12.44 -3.44 -0.83
N ASP A 149 -12.48 -2.24 -0.26
CA ASP A 149 -13.72 -1.47 -0.20
C ASP A 149 -14.12 -1.04 -1.61
N LYS A 150 -15.41 -1.07 -1.89
CA LYS A 150 -15.95 -0.81 -3.24
C LYS A 150 -15.47 0.50 -3.87
N PRO A 151 -15.43 1.66 -3.17
CA PRO A 151 -14.90 2.89 -3.76
C PRO A 151 -13.44 2.78 -4.24
N ILE A 152 -12.60 2.00 -3.52
CA ILE A 152 -11.22 1.74 -3.94
C ILE A 152 -11.18 0.81 -5.16
N TYR A 153 -11.97 -0.26 -5.14
CA TYR A 153 -12.03 -1.22 -6.24
C TYR A 153 -12.47 -0.58 -7.57
N GLU A 154 -13.42 0.37 -7.50
CA GLU A 154 -13.96 1.07 -8.67
C GLU A 154 -13.14 2.31 -9.08
N ALA A 155 -12.12 2.71 -8.30
CA ALA A 155 -11.26 3.84 -8.61
C ALA A 155 -10.39 3.54 -9.84
N PRO A 156 -10.09 4.54 -10.71
CA PRO A 156 -9.24 4.32 -11.87
C PRO A 156 -7.74 4.14 -11.53
N TYR A 157 -7.30 4.63 -10.37
CA TYR A 157 -5.92 4.55 -9.91
C TYR A 157 -5.84 4.12 -8.46
N VAL A 158 -4.69 3.58 -8.08
CA VAL A 158 -4.32 3.27 -6.70
C VAL A 158 -3.05 4.01 -6.33
N SER A 159 -3.03 4.61 -5.13
CA SER A 159 -1.83 5.18 -4.53
C SER A 159 -1.52 4.43 -3.25
N CYS A 160 -0.31 3.92 -3.13
CA CYS A 160 0.13 3.16 -1.96
C CYS A 160 1.63 3.29 -1.72
N HIS A 161 2.08 2.91 -0.52
CA HIS A 161 3.49 2.89 -0.19
C HIS A 161 4.21 1.67 -0.81
N PRO A 162 5.44 1.84 -1.33
CA PRO A 162 6.26 0.72 -1.77
C PRO A 162 7.01 0.06 -0.58
N CYS A 163 6.28 -0.46 0.39
CA CYS A 163 6.78 -1.05 1.65
C CYS A 163 7.56 -0.09 2.56
N ILE A 164 7.53 1.20 2.31
CA ILE A 164 8.15 2.24 3.13
C ILE A 164 7.26 3.49 3.16
N SER A 165 7.14 4.13 4.33
CA SER A 165 6.26 5.30 4.52
C SER A 165 6.87 6.64 4.09
N THR A 166 8.01 6.62 3.40
CA THR A 166 8.71 7.81 2.89
C THR A 166 8.67 7.92 1.37
N SER A 167 7.91 7.05 0.73
CA SER A 167 7.63 7.11 -0.71
C SER A 167 6.20 6.63 -0.97
N THR A 168 5.57 7.16 -2.00
CA THR A 168 4.25 6.73 -2.47
C THR A 168 4.27 6.57 -3.98
N VAL A 169 3.73 5.45 -4.46
CA VAL A 169 3.53 5.17 -5.89
C VAL A 169 2.07 5.29 -6.26
N ASN A 170 1.81 5.71 -7.49
CA ASN A 170 0.48 5.75 -8.09
C ASN A 170 0.50 5.07 -9.45
N PHE A 171 -0.44 4.16 -9.69
CA PHE A 171 -0.58 3.44 -10.95
C PHE A 171 -2.05 3.05 -11.20
N ALA A 172 -2.35 2.56 -12.41
CA ALA A 172 -3.72 2.21 -12.79
C ALA A 172 -4.26 1.05 -11.93
N MET A 173 -5.51 1.15 -11.47
CA MET A 173 -6.19 0.07 -10.76
C MET A 173 -6.32 -1.19 -11.64
N ALA A 174 -6.52 -1.03 -12.95
CA ALA A 174 -6.52 -2.13 -13.89
C ALA A 174 -5.21 -2.93 -13.85
N ASP A 175 -4.05 -2.26 -13.76
CA ASP A 175 -2.76 -2.95 -13.65
C ASP A 175 -2.63 -3.68 -12.30
N LEU A 176 -3.17 -3.12 -11.20
CA LEU A 176 -3.23 -3.84 -9.92
C LEU A 176 -4.04 -5.13 -10.07
N LEU A 177 -5.25 -5.05 -10.63
CA LEU A 177 -6.19 -6.18 -10.69
C LEU A 177 -5.79 -7.23 -11.74
N GLU A 178 -5.23 -6.82 -12.88
CA GLU A 178 -4.98 -7.69 -14.03
C GLU A 178 -3.53 -8.19 -14.11
N LYS A 179 -2.58 -7.50 -13.49
CA LYS A 179 -1.15 -7.86 -13.55
C LYS A 179 -0.58 -8.17 -12.16
N VAL A 180 -0.65 -7.21 -11.23
CA VAL A 180 0.04 -7.32 -9.94
C VAL A 180 -0.57 -8.42 -9.08
N LEU A 181 -1.88 -8.38 -8.82
CA LEU A 181 -2.54 -9.36 -7.96
C LEU A 181 -2.45 -10.78 -8.50
N PRO A 182 -2.67 -11.05 -9.81
CA PRO A 182 -2.46 -12.37 -10.38
C PRO A 182 -1.01 -12.88 -10.25
N ALA A 183 -0.02 -12.01 -10.46
CA ALA A 183 1.40 -12.37 -10.27
C ALA A 183 1.74 -12.72 -8.83
N LEU A 184 1.02 -12.12 -7.86
CA LEU A 184 1.14 -12.40 -6.43
C LEU A 184 0.21 -13.54 -5.96
N ASN A 185 -0.58 -14.12 -6.86
CA ASN A 185 -1.57 -15.17 -6.57
C ASN A 185 -2.63 -14.75 -5.54
N HIS A 186 -3.07 -13.48 -5.59
CA HIS A 186 -4.10 -12.93 -4.73
C HIS A 186 -5.31 -12.46 -5.55
N THR A 187 -6.50 -12.67 -4.98
CA THR A 187 -7.76 -12.18 -5.54
C THR A 187 -8.51 -11.42 -4.45
N PRO A 188 -8.98 -10.19 -4.71
CA PRO A 188 -9.66 -9.41 -3.70
C PRO A 188 -11.10 -9.89 -3.47
N ILE A 189 -11.54 -9.84 -2.21
CA ILE A 189 -12.97 -9.81 -1.88
C ILE A 189 -13.39 -8.34 -1.85
N VAL A 190 -14.43 -7.99 -2.62
CA VAL A 190 -14.98 -6.63 -2.62
C VAL A 190 -16.08 -6.54 -1.56
N VAL A 191 -15.99 -5.52 -0.71
CA VAL A 191 -16.97 -5.18 0.32
C VAL A 191 -17.49 -3.76 0.12
N ASP A 192 -18.64 -3.46 0.64
CA ASP A 192 -19.22 -2.11 0.61
C ASP A 192 -19.39 -1.62 2.06
N LEU A 193 -18.31 -1.04 2.59
CA LEU A 193 -18.29 -0.59 3.98
C LEU A 193 -19.07 0.71 4.13
N PRO A 194 -19.84 0.87 5.23
CA PRO A 194 -20.61 2.09 5.44
C PRO A 194 -19.68 3.31 5.55
N ALA A 195 -20.09 4.41 4.91
CA ALA A 195 -19.57 5.73 5.24
C ALA A 195 -20.26 6.18 6.54
N GLU A 196 -19.53 6.66 7.53
CA GLU A 196 -20.16 7.35 8.67
C GLU A 196 -20.61 8.74 8.21
N GLU A 197 -21.87 9.07 8.58
CA GLU A 197 -22.41 10.42 8.49
C GLU A 197 -21.78 11.33 9.55
#